data_988db215eee102bec104f77129dc03b0
#
_entry.id   988db215eee102bec104f77129dc03b0
#
_cell.length_a   1.000
_cell.length_b   1.000
_cell.length_c   1.000
_cell.angle_alpha   90.00
_cell.angle_beta   90.00
_cell.angle_gamma   90.00
#
_symmetry.space_group_name_H-M   'P 1'
#
loop_
_entity.id
_entity.type
_entity.pdbx_description
1 polymer ?
#
loop_
_entity_poly.entity_id
_entity_poly.type
_entity_poly.pdbx_seq_one_letter_code
_entity_poly.pdbx_strand_id
1 'polypeptide(L)'
;MLFAGGSGCATTPQHVYPGANWEYDKAGLSSNVVTEVDAFVHTLDTTSLMVVKDGKVVYEYGDVTEPTYLGSARKSVLSMLYGPYVANGSIRLNATLKDLGMSDVGGLLPIEEGAKVIDLITARSGVYHPASNSGDLLGYAPKRGSQKPGSYWLYSNWDFNAAGAVFERMTGKDIYDALRDNLAIPIGMQDFNRELQKKDENPGRSQYPSYPMWLSARDMARLGYLMLREGRWQKRQLIPADWVKRSTHVVTPMTDMHPASSRSGPFGYGYMWWVWDGSFASGPYQSAYTAAGIFGQWITVLPAQDMVVIHKVYWSPTSPRHNVNLTAYSRLVDLLTEKHPASEEELRKWTAAVTSRP
;
A
#
# COMPACT_ATOMS: atom_id res chain seq x y z
N MET A 1 1.83 -53.44 28.13
CA MET A 1 0.87 -52.34 27.73
C MET A 1 1.67 -51.33 26.95
N LEU A 2 1.55 -51.33 25.62
CA LEU A 2 2.16 -50.35 24.75
C LEU A 2 1.10 -49.25 24.48
N PHE A 3 1.39 -48.01 24.87
CA PHE A 3 0.61 -46.87 24.50
C PHE A 3 1.07 -46.38 23.09
N ALA A 4 0.22 -46.57 22.09
CA ALA A 4 0.39 -45.96 20.80
C ALA A 4 -0.04 -44.49 20.89
N GLY A 5 0.93 -43.59 20.90
CA GLY A 5 0.71 -42.15 20.78
C GLY A 5 0.33 -41.80 19.35
N GLY A 6 -0.94 -41.52 19.08
CA GLY A 6 -1.40 -40.99 17.82
C GLY A 6 -0.96 -39.55 17.67
N SER A 7 0.04 -39.27 16.80
CA SER A 7 0.37 -37.90 16.34
C SER A 7 -0.76 -37.41 15.44
N GLY A 8 -1.68 -36.65 15.99
CA GLY A 8 -2.64 -35.88 15.20
C GLY A 8 -1.91 -34.88 14.35
N CYS A 9 -1.84 -35.14 13.05
CA CYS A 9 -1.36 -34.20 12.06
C CYS A 9 -2.42 -33.06 12.00
N ALA A 10 -2.14 -31.93 12.61
CA ALA A 10 -2.97 -30.74 12.45
C ALA A 10 -2.96 -30.36 10.97
N THR A 11 -4.07 -30.57 10.27
CA THR A 11 -4.24 -30.12 8.90
C THR A 11 -4.23 -28.59 8.91
N THR A 12 -3.18 -27.99 8.37
CA THR A 12 -3.14 -26.56 8.12
C THR A 12 -4.39 -26.16 7.31
N PRO A 13 -5.14 -25.13 7.70
CA PRO A 13 -6.30 -24.70 6.95
C PRO A 13 -5.92 -24.48 5.49
N GLN A 14 -6.62 -25.15 4.58
CA GLN A 14 -6.35 -25.02 3.16
C GLN A 14 -7.00 -23.72 2.70
N HIS A 15 -6.21 -22.64 2.53
CA HIS A 15 -6.68 -21.38 2.00
C HIS A 15 -7.21 -21.55 0.57
N VAL A 16 -8.34 -20.92 0.29
CA VAL A 16 -8.92 -20.84 -1.05
C VAL A 16 -8.17 -19.79 -1.86
N TYR A 17 -7.73 -20.14 -3.04
CA TYR A 17 -7.10 -19.19 -3.98
C TYR A 17 -7.96 -19.09 -5.24
N PRO A 18 -8.13 -17.88 -5.80
CA PRO A 18 -8.85 -17.73 -7.04
C PRO A 18 -8.12 -18.44 -8.18
N GLY A 19 -8.90 -19.08 -9.07
CA GLY A 19 -8.41 -19.59 -10.35
C GLY A 19 -8.20 -18.46 -11.37
N ALA A 20 -8.56 -18.74 -12.65
CA ALA A 20 -8.58 -17.69 -13.68
C ALA A 20 -9.54 -16.56 -13.29
N ASN A 21 -10.69 -16.89 -12.69
CA ASN A 21 -11.65 -15.94 -12.16
C ASN A 21 -11.73 -16.04 -10.63
N TRP A 22 -12.23 -14.98 -9.99
CA TRP A 22 -12.63 -15.00 -8.61
C TRP A 22 -13.88 -15.88 -8.40
N GLU A 23 -13.92 -16.60 -7.30
CA GLU A 23 -15.14 -17.24 -6.80
C GLU A 23 -15.91 -16.25 -5.92
N TYR A 24 -17.25 -16.39 -5.89
CA TYR A 24 -18.15 -15.52 -5.12
C TYR A 24 -18.81 -16.32 -4.00
N ASP A 25 -18.92 -15.67 -2.83
CA ASP A 25 -19.68 -16.16 -1.70
C ASP A 25 -20.67 -15.05 -1.25
N LYS A 26 -21.90 -15.12 -1.74
CA LYS A 26 -22.96 -14.14 -1.42
C LYS A 26 -23.43 -14.22 0.02
N ALA A 27 -23.08 -15.25 0.76
CA ALA A 27 -23.41 -15.42 2.17
C ALA A 27 -22.28 -14.98 3.12
N GLY A 28 -21.12 -14.59 2.57
CA GLY A 28 -19.94 -14.21 3.37
C GLY A 28 -20.08 -12.89 4.15
N LEU A 29 -21.11 -12.08 3.83
CA LEU A 29 -21.56 -10.93 4.63
C LEU A 29 -23.05 -11.11 4.97
N SER A 30 -23.47 -10.58 6.13
CA SER A 30 -24.90 -10.58 6.49
C SER A 30 -25.69 -9.65 5.56
N SER A 31 -26.99 -9.94 5.36
CA SER A 31 -27.85 -9.11 4.52
C SER A 31 -27.98 -7.67 5.04
N ASN A 32 -27.90 -7.47 6.35
CA ASN A 32 -27.91 -6.13 6.95
C ASN A 32 -26.65 -5.35 6.56
N VAL A 33 -25.46 -5.97 6.66
CA VAL A 33 -24.20 -5.35 6.24
C VAL A 33 -24.26 -4.98 4.76
N VAL A 34 -24.69 -5.88 3.90
CA VAL A 34 -24.82 -5.60 2.46
C VAL A 34 -25.75 -4.40 2.23
N THR A 35 -26.91 -4.35 2.89
CA THR A 35 -27.85 -3.22 2.76
C THR A 35 -27.23 -1.90 3.21
N GLU A 36 -26.52 -1.88 4.34
CA GLU A 36 -25.90 -0.66 4.87
C GLU A 36 -24.72 -0.21 3.97
N VAL A 37 -23.92 -1.15 3.49
CA VAL A 37 -22.81 -0.86 2.56
C VAL A 37 -23.35 -0.32 1.24
N ASP A 38 -24.39 -0.94 0.67
CA ASP A 38 -25.05 -0.46 -0.55
C ASP A 38 -25.57 0.96 -0.38
N ALA A 39 -26.30 1.22 0.70
CA ALA A 39 -26.83 2.56 0.97
C ALA A 39 -25.71 3.59 1.10
N PHE A 40 -24.60 3.23 1.74
CA PHE A 40 -23.49 4.16 1.99
C PHE A 40 -22.64 4.39 0.75
N VAL A 41 -22.26 3.33 0.00
CA VAL A 41 -21.39 3.46 -1.16
C VAL A 41 -22.02 4.34 -2.25
N HIS A 42 -23.35 4.32 -2.40
CA HIS A 42 -24.09 5.19 -3.33
C HIS A 42 -24.05 6.68 -2.96
N THR A 43 -23.65 7.02 -1.74
CA THR A 43 -23.44 8.43 -1.32
C THR A 43 -22.03 8.93 -1.60
N LEU A 44 -21.12 8.07 -2.08
CA LEU A 44 -19.73 8.37 -2.29
C LEU A 44 -19.39 8.47 -3.81
N ASP A 45 -18.26 9.09 -4.10
CA ASP A 45 -17.68 9.10 -5.45
C ASP A 45 -17.02 7.75 -5.84
N THR A 46 -17.39 6.66 -5.17
CA THR A 46 -16.83 5.33 -5.42
C THR A 46 -17.16 4.86 -6.82
N THR A 47 -16.15 4.48 -7.60
CA THR A 47 -16.37 3.91 -8.93
C THR A 47 -16.25 2.39 -8.93
N SER A 48 -15.44 1.83 -8.04
CA SER A 48 -15.45 0.39 -7.80
C SER A 48 -15.03 0.05 -6.36
N LEU A 49 -15.69 -0.96 -5.80
CA LEU A 49 -15.41 -1.55 -4.50
C LEU A 49 -15.44 -3.07 -4.65
N MET A 50 -14.44 -3.75 -4.13
CA MET A 50 -14.39 -5.21 -4.12
C MET A 50 -13.91 -5.69 -2.76
N VAL A 51 -14.64 -6.61 -2.15
CA VAL A 51 -14.32 -7.19 -0.86
C VAL A 51 -14.11 -8.68 -1.00
N VAL A 52 -12.93 -9.14 -0.59
CA VAL A 52 -12.58 -10.56 -0.56
C VAL A 52 -12.48 -11.00 0.90
N LYS A 53 -13.16 -12.07 1.25
CA LYS A 53 -13.10 -12.71 2.58
C LYS A 53 -12.94 -14.20 2.39
N ASP A 54 -12.09 -14.84 3.19
CA ASP A 54 -11.81 -16.29 3.12
C ASP A 54 -11.46 -16.78 1.68
N GLY A 55 -10.85 -15.88 0.86
CA GLY A 55 -10.45 -16.17 -0.52
C GLY A 55 -11.54 -16.06 -1.58
N LYS A 56 -12.73 -15.58 -1.22
CA LYS A 56 -13.86 -15.40 -2.14
C LYS A 56 -14.36 -13.96 -2.12
N VAL A 57 -14.95 -13.51 -3.21
CA VAL A 57 -15.61 -12.21 -3.29
C VAL A 57 -16.93 -12.27 -2.55
N VAL A 58 -17.06 -11.43 -1.53
CA VAL A 58 -18.28 -11.34 -0.71
C VAL A 58 -19.10 -10.09 -1.01
N TYR A 59 -18.48 -9.08 -1.64
CA TYR A 59 -19.16 -7.87 -2.08
C TYR A 59 -18.42 -7.24 -3.27
N GLU A 60 -19.20 -6.68 -4.20
CA GLU A 60 -18.69 -5.97 -5.38
C GLU A 60 -19.63 -4.82 -5.76
N TYR A 61 -19.06 -3.68 -6.14
CA TYR A 61 -19.81 -2.51 -6.61
C TYR A 61 -19.05 -1.85 -7.77
N GLY A 62 -19.76 -1.41 -8.80
CA GLY A 62 -19.25 -0.70 -9.96
C GLY A 62 -18.38 -1.58 -10.89
N ASP A 63 -17.58 -0.96 -11.74
CA ASP A 63 -16.70 -1.70 -12.66
C ASP A 63 -15.37 -2.06 -11.99
N VAL A 64 -15.24 -3.34 -11.61
CA VAL A 64 -14.02 -3.87 -10.98
C VAL A 64 -12.97 -4.33 -11.99
N THR A 65 -13.27 -4.26 -13.28
CA THR A 65 -12.41 -4.78 -14.36
C THR A 65 -11.58 -3.70 -15.03
N GLU A 66 -11.97 -2.44 -14.95
CA GLU A 66 -11.28 -1.34 -15.62
C GLU A 66 -9.95 -0.98 -14.93
N PRO A 67 -8.80 -1.04 -15.66
CA PRO A 67 -7.52 -0.56 -15.14
C PRO A 67 -7.54 0.97 -15.00
N THR A 68 -7.52 1.48 -13.79
CA THR A 68 -7.48 2.90 -13.49
C THR A 68 -6.27 3.28 -12.64
N TYR A 69 -5.97 4.57 -12.53
CA TYR A 69 -4.81 5.11 -11.82
C TYR A 69 -4.79 4.71 -10.34
N LEU A 70 -3.64 4.23 -9.84
CA LEU A 70 -3.46 3.83 -8.44
C LEU A 70 -3.06 4.96 -7.49
N GLY A 71 -2.64 6.09 -8.01
CA GLY A 71 -2.04 7.10 -7.16
C GLY A 71 -0.83 6.56 -6.39
N SER A 72 -0.72 6.92 -5.13
CA SER A 72 0.40 6.51 -4.28
C SER A 72 0.35 5.04 -3.81
N ALA A 73 -0.76 4.32 -4.01
CA ALA A 73 -0.83 2.89 -3.70
C ALA A 73 0.22 2.06 -4.47
N ARG A 74 0.71 2.58 -5.62
CA ARG A 74 1.84 2.02 -6.39
C ARG A 74 3.11 1.80 -5.57
N LYS A 75 3.34 2.61 -4.54
CA LYS A 75 4.53 2.53 -3.68
C LYS A 75 4.54 1.23 -2.88
N SER A 76 3.38 0.83 -2.37
CA SER A 76 3.23 -0.45 -1.70
C SER A 76 3.44 -1.63 -2.67
N VAL A 77 3.03 -1.48 -3.94
CA VAL A 77 3.33 -2.49 -4.97
C VAL A 77 4.85 -2.58 -5.22
N LEU A 78 5.56 -1.44 -5.27
CA LEU A 78 7.03 -1.45 -5.34
C LEU A 78 7.64 -2.14 -4.12
N SER A 79 7.10 -1.91 -2.90
CA SER A 79 7.54 -2.63 -1.70
C SER A 79 7.40 -4.14 -1.85
N MET A 80 6.31 -4.62 -2.44
CA MET A 80 6.14 -6.05 -2.73
C MET A 80 7.24 -6.59 -3.65
N LEU A 81 7.59 -5.83 -4.69
CA LEU A 81 8.66 -6.20 -5.63
C LEU A 81 10.05 -6.23 -4.98
N TYR A 82 10.31 -5.40 -3.98
CA TYR A 82 11.58 -5.40 -3.26
C TYR A 82 11.88 -6.71 -2.54
N GLY A 83 10.86 -7.37 -2.00
CA GLY A 83 11.02 -8.53 -1.12
C GLY A 83 11.92 -9.63 -1.65
N PRO A 84 11.66 -10.22 -2.81
CA PRO A 84 12.48 -11.26 -3.39
C PRO A 84 13.93 -10.85 -3.64
N TYR A 85 14.16 -9.59 -4.04
CA TYR A 85 15.50 -9.07 -4.36
C TYR A 85 16.29 -8.66 -3.12
N VAL A 86 15.63 -8.32 -2.03
CA VAL A 86 16.28 -8.15 -0.73
C VAL A 86 16.68 -9.52 -0.17
N ALA A 87 15.79 -10.52 -0.27
CA ALA A 87 16.05 -11.85 0.24
C ALA A 87 17.20 -12.56 -0.49
N ASN A 88 17.37 -12.35 -1.79
CA ASN A 88 18.46 -12.93 -2.56
C ASN A 88 19.74 -12.07 -2.55
N GLY A 89 19.74 -10.92 -1.84
CA GLY A 89 20.89 -10.02 -1.73
C GLY A 89 21.11 -9.08 -2.92
N SER A 90 20.28 -9.13 -3.97
CA SER A 90 20.38 -8.19 -5.10
C SER A 90 20.14 -6.75 -4.66
N ILE A 91 19.17 -6.51 -3.77
CA ILE A 91 18.95 -5.20 -3.15
C ILE A 91 19.51 -5.20 -1.73
N ARG A 92 20.48 -4.32 -1.49
CA ARG A 92 21.13 -4.13 -0.20
C ARG A 92 20.51 -2.91 0.51
N LEU A 93 19.68 -3.16 1.50
CA LEU A 93 18.97 -2.09 2.23
C LEU A 93 19.90 -1.08 2.92
N ASN A 94 21.12 -1.50 3.28
CA ASN A 94 22.12 -0.64 3.92
C ASN A 94 23.03 0.10 2.94
N ALA A 95 22.93 -0.14 1.62
CA ALA A 95 23.66 0.62 0.63
C ALA A 95 23.22 2.09 0.68
N THR A 96 24.19 3.01 0.68
CA THR A 96 23.95 4.45 0.69
C THR A 96 23.74 4.98 -0.74
N LEU A 97 23.15 6.16 -0.87
CA LEU A 97 23.04 6.86 -2.15
C LEU A 97 24.45 7.06 -2.77
N LYS A 98 25.44 7.35 -1.92
CA LYS A 98 26.84 7.45 -2.34
C LYS A 98 27.37 6.14 -2.91
N ASP A 99 27.17 5.00 -2.22
CA ASP A 99 27.58 3.68 -2.69
C ASP A 99 26.95 3.32 -4.04
N LEU A 100 25.74 3.81 -4.27
CA LEU A 100 25.00 3.62 -5.51
C LEU A 100 25.31 4.66 -6.58
N GLY A 101 26.17 5.66 -6.30
CA GLY A 101 26.47 6.76 -7.20
C GLY A 101 25.21 7.53 -7.61
N MET A 102 24.27 7.68 -6.69
CA MET A 102 23.03 8.41 -6.94
C MET A 102 23.21 9.89 -6.61
N SER A 103 22.68 10.74 -7.47
CA SER A 103 22.64 12.18 -7.30
C SER A 103 21.33 12.70 -7.90
N ASP A 104 21.10 14.00 -7.92
CA ASP A 104 19.95 14.60 -8.61
C ASP A 104 20.29 16.01 -9.11
N VAL A 105 19.33 16.68 -9.74
CA VAL A 105 19.46 18.04 -10.28
C VAL A 105 19.97 19.00 -9.20
N GLY A 106 21.09 19.67 -9.46
CA GLY A 106 21.74 20.54 -8.48
C GLY A 106 22.55 19.82 -7.38
N GLY A 107 22.67 18.49 -7.46
CA GLY A 107 23.46 17.65 -6.56
C GLY A 107 22.79 17.35 -5.21
N LEU A 108 23.33 16.33 -4.53
CA LEU A 108 22.98 16.00 -3.14
C LEU A 108 24.03 16.61 -2.20
N LEU A 109 23.60 16.95 -0.98
CA LEU A 109 24.53 17.35 0.07
C LEU A 109 25.29 16.14 0.62
N PRO A 110 26.52 16.31 1.16
CA PRO A 110 27.28 15.18 1.73
C PRO A 110 26.51 14.38 2.79
N ILE A 111 25.66 15.01 3.59
CA ILE A 111 24.81 14.34 4.57
C ILE A 111 23.71 13.50 3.88
N GLU A 112 23.13 14.00 2.78
CA GLU A 112 22.10 13.35 2.01
C GLU A 112 22.64 12.11 1.25
N GLU A 113 23.87 12.16 0.79
CA GLU A 113 24.55 11.02 0.16
C GLU A 113 24.68 9.80 1.08
N GLY A 114 24.62 10.04 2.41
CA GLY A 114 24.63 9.01 3.44
C GLY A 114 23.29 8.30 3.64
N ALA A 115 22.20 8.77 3.01
CA ALA A 115 20.89 8.11 3.10
C ALA A 115 20.98 6.71 2.46
N LYS A 116 20.37 5.75 3.17
CA LYS A 116 20.35 4.34 2.77
C LYS A 116 19.07 4.00 2.01
N VAL A 117 19.09 2.90 1.28
CA VAL A 117 17.89 2.36 0.61
C VAL A 117 16.73 2.17 1.61
N ILE A 118 17.02 1.68 2.81
CA ILE A 118 16.00 1.55 3.86
C ILE A 118 15.38 2.89 4.24
N ASP A 119 16.15 3.98 4.26
CA ASP A 119 15.67 5.30 4.62
C ASP A 119 14.71 5.85 3.55
N LEU A 120 14.93 5.52 2.27
CA LEU A 120 14.02 5.87 1.17
C LEU A 120 12.66 5.17 1.34
N ILE A 121 12.66 3.85 1.51
CA ILE A 121 11.41 3.07 1.57
C ILE A 121 10.64 3.26 2.89
N THR A 122 11.26 3.90 3.89
CA THR A 122 10.61 4.28 5.15
C THR A 122 10.29 5.77 5.24
N ALA A 123 10.50 6.55 4.15
CA ALA A 123 10.27 8.00 4.11
C ALA A 123 11.10 8.78 5.17
N ARG A 124 12.36 8.37 5.36
CA ARG A 124 13.27 8.92 6.40
C ARG A 124 14.63 9.31 5.83
N SER A 125 14.74 9.52 4.51
CA SER A 125 16.04 9.80 3.89
C SER A 125 16.72 11.09 4.38
N GLY A 126 15.93 12.09 4.81
CA GLY A 126 16.42 13.43 5.08
C GLY A 126 16.80 14.22 3.82
N VAL A 127 16.52 13.66 2.63
CA VAL A 127 16.71 14.31 1.32
C VAL A 127 15.45 15.10 0.99
N TYR A 128 15.52 16.41 1.09
CA TYR A 128 14.39 17.30 0.81
C TYR A 128 14.54 17.94 -0.56
N HIS A 129 14.64 17.09 -1.57
CA HIS A 129 14.78 17.47 -2.99
C HIS A 129 13.41 17.41 -3.69
N PRO A 130 13.11 18.32 -4.62
CA PRO A 130 11.89 18.25 -5.44
C PRO A 130 11.80 16.94 -6.22
N ALA A 131 10.64 16.28 -6.19
CA ALA A 131 10.37 15.09 -7.00
C ALA A 131 9.88 15.46 -8.41
N SER A 132 9.94 14.51 -9.36
CA SER A 132 9.36 14.68 -10.71
C SER A 132 7.85 14.99 -10.66
N ASN A 133 7.13 14.39 -9.70
CA ASN A 133 5.70 14.60 -9.49
C ASN A 133 5.41 15.32 -8.17
N SER A 134 4.28 16.03 -8.11
CA SER A 134 3.75 16.70 -6.92
C SER A 134 2.95 15.75 -6.01
N GLY A 135 2.36 16.29 -4.95
CA GLY A 135 1.45 15.54 -4.06
C GLY A 135 2.16 14.85 -2.91
N ASP A 136 3.15 15.51 -2.33
CA ASP A 136 3.86 15.09 -1.11
C ASP A 136 3.83 16.17 -0.01
N LEU A 137 4.57 15.94 1.05
CA LEU A 137 4.68 16.85 2.20
C LEU A 137 5.96 17.71 2.15
N LEU A 138 6.62 17.83 0.99
CA LEU A 138 7.87 18.60 0.87
C LEU A 138 7.74 20.07 1.34
N GLY A 139 6.56 20.67 1.19
CA GLY A 139 6.30 22.03 1.71
C GLY A 139 6.43 22.17 3.23
N TYR A 140 6.42 21.07 3.97
CA TYR A 140 6.64 21.03 5.42
C TYR A 140 8.04 20.52 5.80
N ALA A 141 8.94 20.37 4.82
CA ALA A 141 10.27 19.87 5.08
C ALA A 141 11.08 20.84 5.97
N PRO A 142 11.89 20.32 6.89
CA PRO A 142 12.90 21.12 7.55
C PRO A 142 13.90 21.68 6.55
N LYS A 143 14.75 22.62 7.01
CA LYS A 143 15.83 23.13 6.18
C LYS A 143 16.65 21.97 5.61
N ARG A 144 16.92 22.00 4.30
CA ARG A 144 17.74 21.00 3.62
C ARG A 144 19.07 20.80 4.32
N GLY A 145 19.45 19.54 4.56
CA GLY A 145 20.68 19.17 5.26
C GLY A 145 20.62 19.25 6.79
N SER A 146 19.48 19.62 7.40
CA SER A 146 19.33 19.73 8.86
C SER A 146 18.98 18.42 9.56
N GLN A 147 18.56 17.41 8.85
CA GLN A 147 18.17 16.11 9.39
C GLN A 147 19.11 15.01 8.92
N LYS A 148 19.51 14.14 9.84
CA LYS A 148 20.30 12.95 9.49
C LYS A 148 19.40 11.89 8.85
N PRO A 149 19.88 11.14 7.82
CA PRO A 149 19.17 9.99 7.31
C PRO A 149 18.74 9.04 8.43
N GLY A 150 17.53 8.52 8.35
CA GLY A 150 16.93 7.65 9.35
C GLY A 150 16.29 8.36 10.55
N SER A 151 16.47 9.67 10.75
CA SER A 151 16.05 10.36 11.98
C SER A 151 14.68 11.05 11.91
N TYR A 152 14.22 11.44 10.73
CA TYR A 152 13.02 12.28 10.57
C TYR A 152 12.13 11.73 9.48
N TRP A 153 10.90 11.40 9.80
CA TRP A 153 9.92 10.94 8.83
C TRP A 153 9.24 12.12 8.14
N LEU A 154 9.27 12.13 6.82
CA LEU A 154 8.50 13.05 6.01
C LEU A 154 8.10 12.34 4.71
N TYR A 155 6.79 12.32 4.40
CA TYR A 155 6.32 11.71 3.17
C TYR A 155 6.79 12.51 1.96
N SER A 156 7.83 12.03 1.28
CA SER A 156 8.48 12.67 0.14
C SER A 156 8.36 11.79 -1.11
N ASN A 157 7.81 12.35 -2.19
CA ASN A 157 7.77 11.64 -3.47
C ASN A 157 9.17 11.39 -4.05
N TRP A 158 10.14 12.24 -3.69
CA TRP A 158 11.52 12.03 -4.10
C TRP A 158 12.07 10.70 -3.56
N ASP A 159 11.86 10.40 -2.29
CA ASP A 159 12.29 9.16 -1.66
C ASP A 159 11.76 7.94 -2.43
N PHE A 160 10.49 7.96 -2.78
CA PHE A 160 9.85 6.83 -3.44
C PHE A 160 10.22 6.69 -4.91
N ASN A 161 10.45 7.81 -5.61
CA ASN A 161 10.94 7.80 -6.98
C ASN A 161 12.40 7.33 -7.02
N ALA A 162 13.23 7.80 -6.10
CA ALA A 162 14.60 7.32 -5.92
C ALA A 162 14.63 5.81 -5.56
N ALA A 163 13.70 5.34 -4.70
CA ALA A 163 13.54 3.91 -4.44
C ALA A 163 13.20 3.12 -5.70
N GLY A 164 12.36 3.66 -6.59
CA GLY A 164 12.11 3.06 -7.90
C GLY A 164 13.38 2.94 -8.74
N ALA A 165 14.17 4.02 -8.81
CA ALA A 165 15.44 4.02 -9.54
C ALA A 165 16.48 3.06 -8.91
N VAL A 166 16.51 2.95 -7.57
CA VAL A 166 17.33 1.95 -6.86
C VAL A 166 16.92 0.54 -7.26
N PHE A 167 15.63 0.25 -7.28
CA PHE A 167 15.12 -1.06 -7.71
C PHE A 167 15.66 -1.43 -9.09
N GLU A 168 15.47 -0.55 -10.08
CA GLU A 168 15.90 -0.81 -11.45
C GLU A 168 17.43 -0.93 -11.56
N ARG A 169 18.16 -0.07 -10.88
CA ARG A 169 19.64 -0.07 -10.89
C ARG A 169 20.22 -1.34 -10.29
N MET A 170 19.66 -1.81 -9.17
CA MET A 170 20.21 -2.96 -8.45
C MET A 170 19.74 -4.30 -9.01
N THR A 171 18.59 -4.34 -9.68
CA THR A 171 18.04 -5.57 -10.26
C THR A 171 18.28 -5.70 -11.76
N GLY A 172 18.57 -4.60 -12.43
CA GLY A 172 18.66 -4.54 -13.91
C GLY A 172 17.32 -4.71 -14.61
N LYS A 173 16.19 -4.59 -13.87
CA LYS A 173 14.84 -4.81 -14.41
C LYS A 173 14.03 -3.53 -14.36
N ASP A 174 13.27 -3.26 -15.41
CA ASP A 174 12.21 -2.26 -15.38
C ASP A 174 11.14 -2.65 -14.36
N ILE A 175 10.62 -1.66 -13.60
CA ILE A 175 9.63 -1.89 -12.53
C ILE A 175 8.39 -2.60 -13.08
N TYR A 176 7.91 -2.21 -14.25
CA TYR A 176 6.66 -2.74 -14.82
C TYR A 176 6.84 -4.14 -15.40
N ASP A 177 8.02 -4.44 -15.94
CA ASP A 177 8.36 -5.80 -16.35
C ASP A 177 8.49 -6.70 -15.13
N ALA A 178 9.10 -6.21 -14.06
CA ALA A 178 9.15 -6.94 -12.79
C ALA A 178 7.74 -7.13 -12.20
N LEU A 179 6.85 -6.13 -12.28
CA LEU A 179 5.46 -6.28 -11.86
C LEU A 179 4.74 -7.37 -12.67
N ARG A 180 4.91 -7.38 -14.00
CA ARG A 180 4.34 -8.42 -14.86
C ARG A 180 4.84 -9.81 -14.48
N ASP A 181 6.17 -9.97 -14.43
CA ASP A 181 6.80 -11.29 -14.35
C ASP A 181 6.77 -11.88 -12.94
N ASN A 182 6.91 -11.04 -11.90
CA ASN A 182 7.03 -11.50 -10.53
C ASN A 182 5.69 -11.51 -9.78
N LEU A 183 4.71 -10.72 -10.22
CA LEU A 183 3.40 -10.63 -9.56
C LEU A 183 2.24 -10.91 -10.52
N ALA A 184 2.03 -10.12 -11.57
CA ALA A 184 0.83 -10.17 -12.38
C ALA A 184 0.58 -11.57 -12.98
N ILE A 185 1.55 -12.13 -13.69
CA ILE A 185 1.46 -13.48 -14.26
C ILE A 185 1.33 -14.54 -13.17
N PRO A 186 2.21 -14.58 -12.13
CA PRO A 186 2.15 -15.62 -11.12
C PRO A 186 0.86 -15.69 -10.31
N ILE A 187 0.20 -14.54 -10.04
CA ILE A 187 -1.07 -14.49 -9.31
C ILE A 187 -2.30 -14.47 -10.22
N GLY A 188 -2.10 -14.49 -11.55
CA GLY A 188 -3.15 -14.55 -12.54
C GLY A 188 -3.98 -13.27 -12.63
N MET A 189 -3.34 -12.09 -12.65
CA MET A 189 -4.06 -10.83 -12.91
C MET A 189 -4.76 -10.89 -14.26
N GLN A 190 -6.01 -10.41 -14.29
CA GLN A 190 -6.89 -10.57 -15.44
C GLN A 190 -6.87 -9.39 -16.40
N ASP A 191 -6.55 -8.20 -15.88
CA ASP A 191 -6.67 -6.93 -16.60
C ASP A 191 -5.33 -6.21 -16.73
N PHE A 192 -4.26 -6.79 -16.18
CA PHE A 192 -2.94 -6.16 -16.26
C PHE A 192 -2.52 -5.95 -17.70
N ASN A 193 -2.32 -4.69 -18.07
CA ASN A 193 -1.82 -4.31 -19.38
C ASN A 193 -0.48 -3.57 -19.22
N ARG A 194 0.62 -4.17 -19.73
CA ARG A 194 1.97 -3.59 -19.68
C ARG A 194 2.07 -2.25 -20.44
N GLU A 195 1.30 -2.07 -21.51
CA GLU A 195 1.34 -0.87 -22.37
C GLU A 195 0.78 0.37 -21.67
N LEU A 196 -0.12 0.20 -20.70
CA LEU A 196 -0.64 1.28 -19.87
C LEU A 196 0.39 1.79 -18.86
N GLN A 197 1.40 0.99 -18.54
CA GLN A 197 2.38 1.28 -17.50
C GLN A 197 3.51 2.12 -18.09
N LYS A 198 3.53 3.42 -17.79
CA LYS A 198 4.53 4.36 -18.29
C LYS A 198 5.05 5.25 -17.18
N LYS A 199 6.34 5.54 -17.19
CA LYS A 199 6.95 6.51 -16.28
C LYS A 199 6.48 7.92 -16.62
N ASP A 200 6.42 8.75 -15.58
CA ASP A 200 6.12 10.19 -15.70
C ASP A 200 7.37 10.96 -15.26
N GLU A 201 7.95 11.71 -16.21
CA GLU A 201 9.25 12.34 -16.10
C GLU A 201 9.13 13.85 -16.01
N ASN A 202 9.96 14.44 -15.17
CA ASN A 202 10.18 15.89 -15.15
C ASN A 202 11.66 16.17 -14.86
N PRO A 203 12.53 16.04 -15.90
CA PRO A 203 13.98 16.13 -15.73
C PRO A 203 14.47 17.49 -15.25
N GLY A 204 13.64 18.56 -15.40
CA GLY A 204 13.93 19.86 -14.82
C GLY A 204 13.79 19.93 -13.30
N ARG A 205 13.11 18.95 -12.70
CA ARG A 205 12.91 18.85 -11.25
C ARG A 205 13.72 17.75 -10.61
N SER A 206 13.74 16.57 -11.22
CA SER A 206 14.46 15.39 -10.73
C SER A 206 14.75 14.43 -11.87
N GLN A 207 15.90 13.77 -11.85
CA GLN A 207 16.23 12.71 -12.79
C GLN A 207 15.52 11.37 -12.46
N TYR A 208 14.85 11.28 -11.32
CA TYR A 208 14.11 10.08 -10.93
C TYR A 208 12.63 10.23 -11.30
N PRO A 209 12.18 9.55 -12.38
CA PRO A 209 10.78 9.59 -12.79
C PRO A 209 9.87 8.96 -11.74
N SER A 210 8.64 9.42 -11.70
CA SER A 210 7.60 8.66 -11.03
C SER A 210 7.20 7.44 -11.89
N TYR A 211 6.64 6.43 -11.24
CA TYR A 211 6.20 5.17 -11.88
C TYR A 211 4.70 4.93 -11.63
N PRO A 212 3.81 5.73 -12.25
CA PRO A 212 2.38 5.51 -12.16
C PRO A 212 2.01 4.07 -12.52
N MET A 213 1.01 3.52 -11.84
CA MET A 213 0.48 2.19 -12.14
C MET A 213 -1.01 2.28 -12.38
N TRP A 214 -1.50 1.44 -13.30
CA TRP A 214 -2.89 1.34 -13.73
C TRP A 214 -3.33 -0.10 -13.57
N LEU A 215 -4.19 -0.38 -12.59
CA LEU A 215 -4.69 -1.71 -12.30
C LEU A 215 -6.20 -1.66 -12.07
N SER A 216 -6.89 -2.75 -12.36
CA SER A 216 -8.29 -2.94 -12.01
C SER A 216 -8.47 -3.25 -10.51
N ALA A 217 -9.69 -3.11 -10.00
CA ALA A 217 -9.97 -3.44 -8.62
C ALA A 217 -9.75 -4.94 -8.35
N ARG A 218 -10.14 -5.81 -9.29
CA ARG A 218 -9.97 -7.27 -9.11
C ARG A 218 -8.50 -7.71 -9.17
N ASP A 219 -7.64 -6.99 -9.90
CA ASP A 219 -6.19 -7.24 -9.89
C ASP A 219 -5.54 -6.72 -8.62
N MET A 220 -5.97 -5.55 -8.12
CA MET A 220 -5.57 -5.05 -6.80
C MET A 220 -5.97 -6.02 -5.68
N ALA A 221 -7.14 -6.67 -5.79
CA ALA A 221 -7.59 -7.68 -4.83
C ALA A 221 -6.65 -8.88 -4.78
N ARG A 222 -6.09 -9.32 -5.92
CA ARG A 222 -5.07 -10.38 -5.95
C ARG A 222 -3.78 -9.96 -5.25
N LEU A 223 -3.34 -8.71 -5.39
CA LEU A 223 -2.19 -8.18 -4.65
C LEU A 223 -2.46 -8.15 -3.14
N GLY A 224 -3.61 -7.62 -2.73
CA GLY A 224 -4.02 -7.59 -1.33
C GLY A 224 -4.11 -9.00 -0.73
N TYR A 225 -4.68 -9.94 -1.49
CA TYR A 225 -4.80 -11.33 -1.06
C TYR A 225 -3.44 -12.04 -0.98
N LEU A 226 -2.51 -11.78 -1.89
CA LEU A 226 -1.13 -12.26 -1.78
C LEU A 226 -0.48 -11.78 -0.48
N MET A 227 -0.66 -10.51 -0.13
CA MET A 227 -0.14 -9.95 1.12
C MET A 227 -0.83 -10.56 2.35
N LEU A 228 -2.14 -10.76 2.32
CA LEU A 228 -2.91 -11.45 3.37
C LEU A 228 -2.42 -12.89 3.59
N ARG A 229 -1.90 -13.53 2.56
CA ARG A 229 -1.32 -14.88 2.59
C ARG A 229 0.20 -14.85 2.79
N GLU A 230 0.72 -13.80 3.43
CA GLU A 230 2.14 -13.65 3.75
C GLU A 230 3.06 -13.84 2.54
N GLY A 231 2.63 -13.36 1.37
CA GLY A 231 3.39 -13.46 0.13
C GLY A 231 3.34 -14.82 -0.55
N ARG A 232 2.50 -15.74 -0.06
CA ARG A 232 2.27 -17.05 -0.65
C ARG A 232 1.09 -17.03 -1.63
N TRP A 233 1.26 -17.64 -2.79
CA TRP A 233 0.20 -17.88 -3.75
C TRP A 233 0.15 -19.36 -4.09
N GLN A 234 -0.88 -20.03 -3.63
CA GLN A 234 -0.98 -21.50 -3.70
C GLN A 234 0.25 -22.18 -3.05
N LYS A 235 1.03 -22.94 -3.82
CA LYS A 235 2.23 -23.63 -3.35
C LYS A 235 3.51 -22.78 -3.48
N ARG A 236 3.43 -21.58 -4.05
CA ARG A 236 4.60 -20.73 -4.34
C ARG A 236 4.73 -19.59 -3.34
N GLN A 237 5.91 -19.39 -2.77
CA GLN A 237 6.26 -18.20 -2.03
C GLN A 237 6.79 -17.16 -3.02
N LEU A 238 5.98 -16.17 -3.38
CA LEU A 238 6.33 -15.12 -4.34
C LEU A 238 7.05 -13.97 -3.65
N ILE A 239 6.62 -13.61 -2.44
CA ILE A 239 7.26 -12.60 -1.60
C ILE A 239 7.64 -13.28 -0.29
N PRO A 240 8.89 -13.19 0.19
CA PRO A 240 9.29 -13.80 1.45
C PRO A 240 8.39 -13.36 2.61
N ALA A 241 7.91 -14.30 3.43
CA ALA A 241 7.02 -14.01 4.56
C ALA A 241 7.65 -13.01 5.56
N ASP A 242 8.97 -13.14 5.80
CA ASP A 242 9.71 -12.15 6.62
C ASP A 242 9.65 -10.74 6.03
N TRP A 243 9.71 -10.60 4.71
CA TRP A 243 9.56 -9.30 4.06
C TRP A 243 8.16 -8.73 4.24
N VAL A 244 7.12 -9.54 4.06
CA VAL A 244 5.73 -9.11 4.32
C VAL A 244 5.61 -8.60 5.74
N LYS A 245 6.05 -9.37 6.73
CA LYS A 245 6.04 -9.00 8.15
C LYS A 245 6.80 -7.68 8.40
N ARG A 246 8.01 -7.53 7.88
CA ARG A 246 8.84 -6.33 8.08
C ARG A 246 8.25 -5.11 7.39
N SER A 247 7.74 -5.27 6.17
CA SER A 247 7.22 -4.14 5.38
C SER A 247 5.89 -3.60 5.92
N THR A 248 5.10 -4.45 6.59
CA THR A 248 3.81 -4.10 7.17
C THR A 248 3.84 -3.92 8.69
N HIS A 249 5.05 -3.85 9.27
CA HIS A 249 5.24 -3.48 10.67
C HIS A 249 5.41 -1.96 10.81
N VAL A 250 4.97 -1.40 11.94
CA VAL A 250 5.15 0.04 12.25
C VAL A 250 6.64 0.32 12.49
N VAL A 251 7.28 1.01 11.54
CA VAL A 251 8.66 1.51 11.65
C VAL A 251 8.67 2.94 12.19
N THR A 252 7.72 3.75 11.72
CA THR A 252 7.47 5.09 12.25
C THR A 252 6.08 5.10 12.86
N PRO A 253 5.98 5.17 14.20
CA PRO A 253 4.71 5.36 14.87
C PRO A 253 4.02 6.65 14.42
N MET A 254 2.69 6.67 14.45
CA MET A 254 1.89 7.85 14.13
C MET A 254 2.36 9.10 14.90
N THR A 255 2.73 8.94 16.17
CA THR A 255 3.22 10.02 17.04
C THR A 255 4.50 10.68 16.55
N ASP A 256 5.29 9.98 15.75
CA ASP A 256 6.60 10.43 15.26
C ASP A 256 6.55 10.97 13.83
N MET A 257 5.36 11.04 13.23
CA MET A 257 5.18 11.55 11.86
C MET A 257 5.24 13.07 11.80
N HIS A 258 5.63 13.60 10.66
CA HIS A 258 5.66 15.04 10.37
C HIS A 258 4.98 15.36 9.02
N PRO A 259 4.29 16.51 8.90
CA PRO A 259 4.02 17.49 9.96
C PRO A 259 3.07 16.95 11.04
N ALA A 260 2.78 17.75 12.06
CA ALA A 260 1.87 17.35 13.15
C ALA A 260 0.48 16.91 12.66
N SER A 261 0.00 17.45 11.53
CA SER A 261 -1.26 17.02 10.89
C SER A 261 -1.23 15.56 10.42
N SER A 262 -0.07 14.96 10.22
CA SER A 262 0.05 13.52 9.88
C SER A 262 -0.16 12.61 11.09
N ARG A 263 -0.17 13.15 12.32
CA ARG A 263 -0.33 12.42 13.58
C ARG A 263 -1.79 12.20 14.00
N SER A 264 -2.73 12.71 13.22
CA SER A 264 -4.16 12.66 13.56
C SER A 264 -4.93 11.55 12.82
N GLY A 265 -4.26 10.75 12.03
CA GLY A 265 -4.84 9.59 11.34
C GLY A 265 -4.62 8.28 12.11
N PRO A 266 -5.10 7.14 11.60
CA PRO A 266 -4.98 5.85 12.25
C PRO A 266 -3.66 5.12 11.93
N PHE A 267 -2.75 5.73 11.20
CA PHE A 267 -1.62 5.03 10.59
C PHE A 267 -0.27 5.46 11.13
N GLY A 268 0.55 4.49 11.50
CA GLY A 268 1.99 4.54 11.40
C GLY A 268 2.46 4.19 9.98
N TYR A 269 3.77 4.10 9.78
CA TYR A 269 4.36 3.84 8.46
C TYR A 269 5.40 2.72 8.52
N GLY A 270 5.27 1.76 7.59
CA GLY A 270 6.21 0.67 7.37
C GLY A 270 7.12 0.93 6.16
N TYR A 271 7.41 -0.09 5.36
CA TYR A 271 8.17 0.04 4.10
C TYR A 271 7.20 0.33 2.95
N MET A 272 6.88 1.61 2.76
CA MET A 272 5.89 2.08 1.78
C MET A 272 4.45 1.55 2.00
N TRP A 273 4.14 1.11 3.21
CA TRP A 273 2.81 0.73 3.66
C TRP A 273 2.36 1.63 4.81
N TRP A 274 1.09 2.01 4.79
CA TRP A 274 0.40 2.63 5.91
C TRP A 274 -0.07 1.51 6.83
N VAL A 275 0.32 1.54 8.09
CA VAL A 275 0.05 0.46 9.06
C VAL A 275 -0.81 0.99 10.17
N TRP A 276 -1.90 0.32 10.46
CA TRP A 276 -2.76 0.69 11.58
C TRP A 276 -1.97 0.69 12.88
N ASP A 277 -2.09 1.77 13.69
CA ASP A 277 -1.18 2.02 14.80
C ASP A 277 -1.90 2.47 16.08
N GLY A 278 -1.29 2.29 17.22
CA GLY A 278 -1.80 2.67 18.52
C GLY A 278 -3.17 2.06 18.83
N SER A 279 -4.09 2.86 19.36
CA SER A 279 -5.45 2.40 19.70
C SER A 279 -6.30 2.00 18.49
N PHE A 280 -5.90 2.44 17.29
CA PHE A 280 -6.61 2.07 16.05
C PHE A 280 -6.29 0.65 15.58
N ALA A 281 -5.15 0.07 16.00
CA ALA A 281 -4.74 -1.28 15.65
C ALA A 281 -5.42 -2.33 16.53
N SER A 282 -6.74 -2.28 16.70
CA SER A 282 -7.51 -3.16 17.58
C SER A 282 -8.75 -3.73 16.89
N GLY A 283 -9.28 -4.82 17.42
CA GLY A 283 -10.45 -5.49 16.84
C GLY A 283 -10.20 -5.91 15.40
N PRO A 284 -11.07 -5.55 14.43
CA PRO A 284 -10.91 -5.93 13.03
C PRO A 284 -9.64 -5.34 12.39
N TYR A 285 -9.07 -4.29 12.96
CA TYR A 285 -7.85 -3.64 12.48
C TYR A 285 -6.56 -4.16 13.13
N GLN A 286 -6.63 -5.19 13.93
CA GLN A 286 -5.43 -5.82 14.49
C GLN A 286 -4.53 -6.31 13.37
N SER A 287 -3.28 -5.83 13.35
CA SER A 287 -2.29 -6.12 12.31
C SER A 287 -2.68 -5.67 10.89
N ALA A 288 -3.65 -4.75 10.76
CA ALA A 288 -4.10 -4.24 9.48
C ALA A 288 -3.08 -3.26 8.87
N TYR A 289 -3.04 -3.23 7.55
CA TYR A 289 -2.22 -2.31 6.77
C TYR A 289 -2.89 -1.98 5.43
N THR A 290 -2.47 -0.84 4.86
CA THR A 290 -3.16 -0.27 3.71
C THR A 290 -2.15 0.32 2.72
N ALA A 291 -2.30 -0.01 1.44
CA ALA A 291 -1.76 0.78 0.35
C ALA A 291 -2.74 1.93 0.07
N ALA A 292 -2.27 3.17 0.18
CA ALA A 292 -3.11 4.34 0.04
C ALA A 292 -2.68 5.23 -1.13
N GLY A 293 -3.64 5.58 -1.98
CA GLY A 293 -3.45 6.49 -3.10
C GLY A 293 -4.42 7.67 -3.06
N ILE A 294 -4.00 8.77 -3.68
CA ILE A 294 -4.82 9.99 -3.79
C ILE A 294 -6.19 9.66 -4.43
N PHE A 295 -7.20 10.43 -4.08
CA PHE A 295 -8.58 10.33 -4.55
C PHE A 295 -9.36 9.12 -4.05
N GLY A 296 -8.80 8.25 -3.22
CA GLY A 296 -9.50 7.09 -2.69
C GLY A 296 -9.10 5.76 -3.34
N GLN A 297 -7.84 5.62 -3.71
CA GLN A 297 -7.28 4.34 -4.17
C GLN A 297 -6.76 3.55 -2.97
N TRP A 298 -7.41 2.44 -2.60
CA TRP A 298 -7.07 1.69 -1.40
C TRP A 298 -6.92 0.19 -1.66
N ILE A 299 -5.89 -0.42 -1.07
CA ILE A 299 -5.79 -1.87 -0.85
C ILE A 299 -5.64 -2.04 0.66
N THR A 300 -6.70 -2.36 1.35
CA THR A 300 -6.65 -2.60 2.81
C THR A 300 -6.68 -4.09 3.08
N VAL A 301 -5.70 -4.55 3.83
CA VAL A 301 -5.57 -5.94 4.26
C VAL A 301 -5.89 -6.00 5.75
N LEU A 302 -6.84 -6.85 6.12
CA LEU A 302 -7.38 -7.03 7.46
C LEU A 302 -7.13 -8.48 7.91
N PRO A 303 -5.94 -8.82 8.44
CA PRO A 303 -5.59 -10.20 8.80
C PRO A 303 -6.54 -10.79 9.86
N ALA A 304 -6.99 -9.99 10.82
CA ALA A 304 -7.91 -10.43 11.87
C ALA A 304 -9.30 -10.84 11.35
N GLN A 305 -9.65 -10.46 10.12
CA GLN A 305 -10.93 -10.74 9.46
C GLN A 305 -10.81 -11.70 8.27
N ASP A 306 -9.59 -12.15 7.96
CA ASP A 306 -9.27 -12.83 6.70
C ASP A 306 -9.84 -12.10 5.47
N MET A 307 -9.70 -10.76 5.44
CA MET A 307 -10.39 -9.89 4.49
C MET A 307 -9.43 -8.94 3.78
N VAL A 308 -9.77 -8.66 2.52
CA VAL A 308 -9.14 -7.60 1.71
C VAL A 308 -10.24 -6.68 1.19
N VAL A 309 -10.07 -5.37 1.36
CA VAL A 309 -10.99 -4.35 0.86
C VAL A 309 -10.26 -3.51 -0.18
N ILE A 310 -10.79 -3.51 -1.40
CA ILE A 310 -10.31 -2.69 -2.51
C ILE A 310 -11.32 -1.61 -2.80
N HIS A 311 -10.86 -0.37 -2.86
CA HIS A 311 -11.70 0.78 -3.19
C HIS A 311 -11.00 1.63 -4.25
N LYS A 312 -11.76 2.11 -5.22
CA LYS A 312 -11.27 2.99 -6.28
C LYS A 312 -12.25 4.12 -6.57
N VAL A 313 -11.65 5.22 -6.96
CA VAL A 313 -12.32 6.35 -7.59
C VAL A 313 -11.67 6.57 -8.94
N TYR A 314 -12.45 6.60 -10.01
CA TYR A 314 -11.93 6.92 -11.33
C TYR A 314 -11.38 8.35 -11.34
N TRP A 315 -10.18 8.48 -11.82
CA TRP A 315 -9.53 9.78 -11.98
C TRP A 315 -8.96 9.93 -13.39
N SER A 316 -9.19 11.08 -13.99
CA SER A 316 -8.49 11.49 -15.21
C SER A 316 -8.18 13.00 -15.11
N PRO A 317 -7.17 13.49 -15.85
CA PRO A 317 -6.82 14.92 -15.86
C PRO A 317 -7.97 15.85 -16.31
N THR A 318 -8.93 15.30 -17.04
CA THR A 318 -10.05 16.04 -17.64
C THR A 318 -11.39 15.82 -16.95
N SER A 319 -11.46 14.88 -15.97
CA SER A 319 -12.68 14.65 -15.21
C SER A 319 -12.79 15.57 -14.00
N PRO A 320 -14.01 15.85 -13.50
CA PRO A 320 -14.19 16.47 -12.19
C PRO A 320 -13.36 15.74 -11.12
N ARG A 321 -12.87 16.47 -10.13
CA ARG A 321 -12.15 15.88 -9.01
C ARG A 321 -13.12 15.17 -8.10
N HIS A 322 -13.31 13.88 -8.33
CA HIS A 322 -13.97 12.99 -7.41
C HIS A 322 -12.99 12.53 -6.35
N ASN A 323 -13.44 12.37 -5.11
CA ASN A 323 -12.59 11.96 -4.00
C ASN A 323 -13.40 11.30 -2.89
N VAL A 324 -12.97 10.13 -2.49
CA VAL A 324 -13.40 9.51 -1.23
C VAL A 324 -12.26 9.68 -0.23
N ASN A 325 -12.50 10.46 0.81
CA ASN A 325 -11.49 10.72 1.83
C ASN A 325 -11.35 9.56 2.82
N LEU A 326 -10.30 9.60 3.64
CA LEU A 326 -10.02 8.53 4.60
C LEU A 326 -11.17 8.31 5.60
N THR A 327 -11.87 9.35 6.04
CA THR A 327 -12.98 9.23 6.98
C THR A 327 -14.14 8.44 6.38
N ALA A 328 -14.56 8.80 5.17
CA ALA A 328 -15.63 8.08 4.46
C ALA A 328 -15.20 6.63 4.17
N TYR A 329 -13.94 6.43 3.73
CA TYR A 329 -13.42 5.08 3.50
C TYR A 329 -13.36 4.24 4.79
N SER A 330 -12.90 4.80 5.91
CA SER A 330 -12.86 4.08 7.18
C SER A 330 -14.26 3.70 7.64
N ARG A 331 -15.26 4.59 7.45
CA ARG A 331 -16.64 4.25 7.74
C ARG A 331 -17.13 3.08 6.90
N LEU A 332 -16.76 3.02 5.62
CA LEU A 332 -17.08 1.89 4.75
C LEU A 332 -16.46 0.58 5.27
N VAL A 333 -15.19 0.62 5.70
CA VAL A 333 -14.52 -0.56 6.27
C VAL A 333 -15.14 -0.97 7.61
N ASP A 334 -15.55 0.00 8.46
CA ASP A 334 -16.26 -0.28 9.71
C ASP A 334 -17.57 -1.02 9.47
N LEU A 335 -18.35 -0.60 8.46
CA LEU A 335 -19.58 -1.32 8.06
C LEU A 335 -19.29 -2.76 7.61
N LEU A 336 -18.29 -2.94 6.74
CA LEU A 336 -17.88 -4.25 6.22
C LEU A 336 -17.39 -5.21 7.31
N THR A 337 -16.84 -4.69 8.40
CA THR A 337 -16.30 -5.48 9.51
C THR A 337 -17.23 -5.59 10.70
N GLU A 338 -18.47 -5.08 10.56
CA GLU A 338 -19.46 -5.01 11.65
C GLU A 338 -18.91 -4.33 12.92
N LYS A 339 -17.91 -3.49 12.75
CA LYS A 339 -17.40 -2.66 13.83
C LYS A 339 -18.42 -1.55 14.07
N HIS A 340 -19.11 -1.60 15.21
CA HIS A 340 -19.94 -0.48 15.63
C HIS A 340 -19.09 0.80 15.65
N PRO A 341 -19.61 1.92 15.13
CA PRO A 341 -18.83 3.13 15.00
C PRO A 341 -18.18 3.45 16.33
N ALA A 342 -16.89 3.75 16.29
CA ALA A 342 -16.20 4.47 17.31
C ALA A 342 -17.10 5.65 17.72
N SER A 343 -17.09 6.04 18.99
CA SER A 343 -17.95 7.10 19.50
C SER A 343 -17.94 8.31 18.55
N GLU A 344 -19.03 9.09 18.50
CA GLU A 344 -19.08 10.33 17.69
C GLU A 344 -17.87 11.23 17.92
N GLU A 345 -17.24 11.13 19.08
CA GLU A 345 -16.03 11.86 19.43
C GLU A 345 -14.80 11.36 18.64
N GLU A 346 -14.66 10.06 18.42
CA GLU A 346 -13.60 9.50 17.58
C GLU A 346 -13.83 9.86 16.11
N LEU A 347 -15.08 9.81 15.62
CA LEU A 347 -15.43 10.29 14.28
C LEU A 347 -15.14 11.79 14.10
N ARG A 348 -15.41 12.63 15.10
CA ARG A 348 -15.08 14.07 15.06
C ARG A 348 -13.57 14.32 15.03
N LYS A 349 -12.79 13.57 15.80
CA LYS A 349 -11.31 13.64 15.77
C LYS A 349 -10.77 13.29 14.39
N TRP A 350 -11.35 12.28 13.74
CA TRP A 350 -10.98 11.90 12.37
C TRP A 350 -11.36 12.97 11.33
N THR A 351 -12.55 13.53 11.44
CA THR A 351 -13.04 14.57 10.53
C THR A 351 -12.20 15.84 10.62
N ALA A 352 -11.87 16.28 11.82
CA ALA A 352 -11.03 17.46 12.03
C ALA A 352 -9.61 17.29 11.43
N ALA A 353 -9.07 16.09 11.46
CA ALA A 353 -7.75 15.78 10.92
C ALA A 353 -7.69 15.79 9.38
N VAL A 354 -8.82 15.52 8.71
CA VAL A 354 -8.89 15.40 7.25
C VAL A 354 -9.29 16.73 6.60
N THR A 355 -10.11 17.54 7.26
CA THR A 355 -10.55 18.84 6.75
C THR A 355 -9.49 19.95 6.86
N SER A 356 -8.41 19.74 7.62
CA SER A 356 -7.30 20.68 7.76
C SER A 356 -6.19 20.50 6.71
N ARG A 357 -6.36 19.67 5.69
CA ARG A 357 -5.40 19.57 4.57
C ARG A 357 -5.76 20.60 3.49
N PRO A 358 -4.83 21.56 3.18
CA PRO A 358 -5.00 22.49 2.08
C PRO A 358 -4.98 21.79 0.71
#